data_8407234f313582f67a06608f848708ea
#
_entry.id   8407234f313582f67a06608f848708ea
#
_cell.length_a   1.000
_cell.length_b   1.000
_cell.length_c   1.000
_cell.angle_alpha   90.00
_cell.angle_beta   90.00
_cell.angle_gamma   90.00
#
_symmetry.space_group_name_H-M   'P 1'
#
loop_
_entity.id
_entity.type
_entity.pdbx_description
1 polymer ?
#
loop_
_entity_poly.entity_id
_entity_poly.type
_entity_poly.pdbx_seq_one_letter_code
_entity_poly.pdbx_strand_id
1 'polypeptide(L)'
;MEERYTLKKPESIKNRKRVGRGMSSGHGKTSCRGHKGQMSRSGAKRRAWFEGGQMPLQRRIPKRGFNNPFRLEFAVVNLTQIGSLGFPEIDRDVLIKKGLVKGRESAIKILGNGSIEKAITVYADAFSATAKEKIEKAGGKAIVGRPAEQQKES
;
A
#
# COMPACT_ATOMS: atom_id res chain seq x y z
N MET A 1 1.68 22.30 49.17
CA MET A 1 2.14 22.86 47.88
C MET A 1 1.15 22.45 46.82
N GLU A 2 0.38 23.41 46.31
CA GLU A 2 -0.57 23.12 45.22
C GLU A 2 0.21 22.85 43.93
N GLU A 3 0.09 21.63 43.40
CA GLU A 3 0.60 21.32 42.09
C GLU A 3 -0.15 22.14 41.06
N ARG A 4 0.50 23.18 40.53
CA ARG A 4 -0.02 23.96 39.42
C ARG A 4 0.00 23.08 38.19
N TYR A 5 -1.15 22.57 37.76
CA TYR A 5 -1.32 21.87 36.50
C TYR A 5 -1.02 22.83 35.32
N THR A 6 0.17 22.72 34.77
CA THR A 6 0.56 23.51 33.59
C THR A 6 0.23 22.67 32.34
N LEU A 7 -0.76 23.10 31.58
CA LEU A 7 -1.08 22.50 30.30
C LEU A 7 0.09 22.70 29.33
N LYS A 8 0.82 21.65 29.03
CA LYS A 8 1.88 21.67 28.02
C LYS A 8 1.28 21.40 26.66
N LYS A 9 1.71 22.22 25.69
CA LYS A 9 1.32 22.02 24.29
C LYS A 9 1.85 20.66 23.81
N PRO A 10 1.03 19.79 23.18
CA PRO A 10 1.50 18.53 22.61
C PRO A 10 2.65 18.74 21.61
N GLU A 11 3.63 17.86 21.60
CA GLU A 11 4.81 17.95 20.71
C GLU A 11 4.44 17.88 19.22
N SER A 12 3.32 17.24 18.89
CA SER A 12 2.77 17.18 17.53
C SER A 12 2.34 18.55 16.99
N ILE A 13 2.03 19.51 17.87
CA ILE A 13 1.58 20.86 17.45
C ILE A 13 2.78 21.75 17.24
N LYS A 14 3.18 21.96 16.00
CA LYS A 14 4.21 22.91 15.59
C LYS A 14 3.67 24.34 15.57
N ASN A 15 4.48 25.29 16.01
CA ASN A 15 4.14 26.70 15.89
C ASN A 15 4.02 27.11 14.43
N ARG A 16 3.02 27.94 14.11
CA ARG A 16 2.84 28.48 12.75
C ARG A 16 4.09 29.30 12.36
N LYS A 17 4.73 28.89 11.26
CA LYS A 17 5.85 29.61 10.70
C LYS A 17 5.38 30.96 10.12
N ARG A 18 5.92 32.05 10.61
CA ARG A 18 5.66 33.39 10.08
C ARG A 18 6.82 33.81 9.20
N VAL A 19 6.55 34.14 7.95
CA VAL A 19 7.54 34.58 6.96
C VAL A 19 7.40 36.10 6.67
N GLY A 20 8.45 36.75 6.17
CA GLY A 20 8.43 38.17 5.86
C GLY A 20 8.38 39.08 7.09
N ARG A 21 8.90 38.66 8.26
CA ARG A 21 8.87 39.39 9.53
C ARG A 21 10.27 39.66 10.06
N GLY A 22 11.04 40.42 9.28
CA GLY A 22 12.39 40.86 9.65
C GLY A 22 13.49 39.90 9.19
N MET A 23 14.70 40.43 9.08
CA MET A 23 15.85 39.70 8.51
C MET A 23 16.40 38.66 9.49
N SER A 24 16.35 38.89 10.78
CA SER A 24 16.84 37.97 11.83
C SER A 24 16.09 36.65 11.89
N SER A 25 14.87 36.56 11.34
CA SER A 25 14.10 35.31 11.26
C SER A 25 14.64 34.34 10.21
N GLY A 26 15.60 34.71 9.38
CA GLY A 26 16.05 33.92 8.21
C GLY A 26 15.04 33.83 7.07
N HIS A 27 13.85 34.37 7.25
CA HIS A 27 12.74 34.31 6.27
C HIS A 27 12.16 35.73 6.00
N GLY A 28 12.95 36.76 6.23
CA GLY A 28 12.59 38.15 5.98
C GLY A 28 12.53 38.50 4.49
N LYS A 29 12.35 39.82 4.20
CA LYS A 29 12.35 40.39 2.86
C LYS A 29 11.43 39.67 1.88
N THR A 30 11.96 38.72 1.10
CA THR A 30 11.24 37.99 0.03
C THR A 30 10.51 36.71 0.49
N SER A 31 10.48 36.43 1.80
CA SER A 31 9.83 35.24 2.37
C SER A 31 10.31 33.91 1.78
N CYS A 32 11.59 33.82 1.41
CA CYS A 32 12.24 32.68 0.75
C CYS A 32 11.72 32.36 -0.66
N ARG A 33 11.01 33.30 -1.32
CA ARG A 33 10.51 33.09 -2.70
C ARG A 33 11.43 33.71 -3.77
N GLY A 34 12.48 34.41 -3.35
CA GLY A 34 13.34 35.17 -4.24
C GLY A 34 12.66 36.45 -4.75
N HIS A 35 13.26 37.08 -5.76
CA HIS A 35 12.69 38.25 -6.42
C HIS A 35 11.72 37.76 -7.51
N LYS A 36 11.33 38.53 -8.41
CA LYS A 36 10.45 38.29 -9.58
C LYS A 36 10.37 36.81 -10.03
N GLY A 37 9.43 36.49 -10.85
CA GLY A 37 9.19 35.15 -11.45
C GLY A 37 7.90 34.54 -11.01
N GLN A 38 7.48 33.50 -11.73
CA GLN A 38 6.19 32.82 -11.55
C GLN A 38 6.04 32.27 -10.13
N MET A 39 7.10 31.64 -9.59
CA MET A 39 7.04 30.96 -8.28
C MET A 39 6.99 31.93 -7.10
N SER A 40 7.31 33.22 -7.29
CA SER A 40 7.19 34.24 -6.24
C SER A 40 5.76 34.76 -6.08
N ARG A 41 4.86 34.45 -7.02
CA ARG A 41 3.47 34.93 -7.01
C ARG A 41 2.59 34.04 -6.15
N SER A 42 1.46 34.59 -5.70
CA SER A 42 0.44 33.81 -4.99
C SER A 42 -0.21 32.80 -5.95
N GLY A 43 -0.49 31.59 -5.46
CA GLY A 43 -1.13 30.54 -6.25
C GLY A 43 -0.28 29.89 -7.36
N ALA A 44 0.99 30.28 -7.49
CA ALA A 44 1.87 29.69 -8.49
C ALA A 44 2.06 28.17 -8.24
N LYS A 45 1.75 27.38 -9.24
CA LYS A 45 1.96 25.93 -9.25
C LYS A 45 2.82 25.54 -10.44
N ARG A 46 3.79 24.68 -10.23
CA ARG A 46 4.58 24.05 -11.30
C ARG A 46 4.09 22.62 -11.47
N ARG A 47 3.73 22.25 -12.67
CA ARG A 47 3.39 20.86 -12.98
C ARG A 47 4.66 20.01 -12.91
N ALA A 48 4.61 18.85 -12.26
CA ALA A 48 5.77 17.98 -12.06
C ALA A 48 6.45 17.55 -13.37
N TRP A 49 5.68 17.46 -14.45
CA TRP A 49 6.16 17.03 -15.78
C TRP A 49 6.49 18.19 -16.72
N PHE A 50 6.55 19.45 -16.25
CA PHE A 50 6.83 20.62 -17.12
C PHE A 50 8.32 20.74 -17.41
N GLU A 51 8.69 20.62 -18.69
CA GLU A 51 10.06 20.63 -19.17
C GLU A 51 10.43 21.97 -19.87
N GLY A 52 9.96 23.11 -19.35
CA GLY A 52 10.35 24.44 -19.83
C GLY A 52 9.82 24.80 -21.24
N GLY A 53 8.81 24.09 -21.74
CA GLY A 53 8.27 24.28 -23.09
C GLY A 53 8.66 23.18 -24.08
N GLN A 54 9.66 22.36 -23.72
CA GLN A 54 9.96 21.14 -24.47
C GLN A 54 8.80 20.14 -24.31
N MET A 55 8.53 19.34 -25.36
CA MET A 55 7.51 18.30 -25.30
C MET A 55 7.82 17.32 -24.17
N PRO A 56 6.90 17.11 -23.20
CA PRO A 56 7.11 16.23 -22.08
C PRO A 56 7.46 14.80 -22.51
N LEU A 57 8.33 14.12 -21.75
CA LEU A 57 8.82 12.77 -22.05
C LEU A 57 7.70 11.78 -22.39
N GLN A 58 6.60 11.83 -21.66
CA GLN A 58 5.42 11.00 -21.89
C GLN A 58 4.79 11.14 -23.29
N ARG A 59 5.01 12.27 -23.96
CA ARG A 59 4.54 12.52 -25.34
C ARG A 59 5.60 12.19 -26.39
N ARG A 60 6.87 12.14 -25.98
CA ARG A 60 7.99 11.78 -26.91
C ARG A 60 8.13 10.27 -27.04
N ILE A 61 7.75 9.51 -26.01
CA ILE A 61 7.82 8.05 -26.04
C ILE A 61 6.64 7.49 -26.84
N PRO A 62 6.88 6.59 -27.80
CA PRO A 62 5.80 5.96 -28.56
C PRO A 62 4.92 5.12 -27.63
N LYS A 63 3.61 5.16 -27.88
CA LYS A 63 2.64 4.29 -27.19
C LYS A 63 2.86 2.84 -27.60
N ARG A 64 2.90 1.92 -26.65
CA ARG A 64 3.09 0.49 -26.88
C ARG A 64 2.08 -0.33 -26.11
N GLY A 65 1.76 -1.50 -26.66
CA GLY A 65 0.91 -2.48 -26.02
C GLY A 65 -0.58 -2.17 -26.12
N PHE A 66 -1.36 -3.08 -25.58
CA PHE A 66 -2.81 -2.97 -25.45
C PHE A 66 -3.23 -3.43 -24.05
N ASN A 67 -4.39 -2.98 -23.59
CA ASN A 67 -4.99 -3.44 -22.36
C ASN A 67 -5.89 -4.65 -22.68
N ASN A 68 -5.62 -5.81 -22.09
CA ASN A 68 -6.48 -6.97 -22.20
C ASN A 68 -7.64 -6.86 -21.20
N PRO A 69 -8.90 -6.63 -21.63
CA PRO A 69 -10.04 -6.50 -20.75
C PRO A 69 -10.40 -7.84 -20.03
N PHE A 70 -9.94 -8.98 -20.57
CA PHE A 70 -10.17 -10.32 -20.01
C PHE A 70 -9.04 -10.82 -19.12
N ARG A 71 -8.14 -9.91 -18.67
CA ARG A 71 -7.07 -10.27 -17.76
C ARG A 71 -7.63 -10.72 -16.42
N LEU A 72 -7.30 -11.92 -16.01
CA LEU A 72 -7.58 -12.42 -14.66
C LEU A 72 -6.55 -11.83 -13.69
N GLU A 73 -7.02 -11.04 -12.75
CA GLU A 73 -6.19 -10.49 -11.67
C GLU A 73 -6.33 -11.34 -10.42
N PHE A 74 -5.18 -11.71 -9.85
CA PHE A 74 -5.12 -12.48 -8.62
C PHE A 74 -4.67 -11.58 -7.47
N ALA A 75 -5.37 -11.69 -6.34
CA ALA A 75 -4.85 -11.25 -5.05
C ALA A 75 -3.71 -12.16 -4.63
N VAL A 76 -2.54 -11.59 -4.41
CA VAL A 76 -1.35 -12.35 -4.02
C VAL A 76 -1.18 -12.32 -2.51
N VAL A 77 -1.07 -13.51 -1.89
CA VAL A 77 -0.78 -13.68 -0.46
C VAL A 77 0.45 -14.56 -0.30
N ASN A 78 1.39 -14.15 0.53
CA ASN A 78 2.63 -14.89 0.80
C ASN A 78 2.49 -15.81 2.03
N LEU A 79 3.26 -16.91 2.06
CA LEU A 79 3.29 -17.84 3.19
C LEU A 79 3.70 -17.16 4.51
N THR A 80 4.57 -16.16 4.47
CA THR A 80 4.92 -15.36 5.66
C THR A 80 3.69 -14.74 6.32
N GLN A 81 2.78 -14.18 5.51
CA GLN A 81 1.55 -13.55 6.01
C GLN A 81 0.58 -14.59 6.59
N ILE A 82 0.49 -15.74 5.93
CA ILE A 82 -0.33 -16.86 6.36
C ILE A 82 0.18 -17.44 7.68
N GLY A 83 1.50 -17.65 7.81
CA GLY A 83 2.13 -18.14 9.03
C GLY A 83 1.91 -17.25 10.25
N SER A 84 1.85 -15.93 10.05
CA SER A 84 1.58 -14.97 11.13
C SER A 84 0.13 -14.98 11.63
N LEU A 85 -0.83 -15.53 10.87
CA LEU A 85 -2.23 -15.58 11.27
C LEU A 85 -2.53 -16.59 12.38
N GLY A 86 -1.78 -17.70 12.45
CA GLY A 86 -1.91 -18.74 13.48
C GLY A 86 -3.19 -19.56 13.45
N PHE A 87 -3.97 -19.52 12.35
CA PHE A 87 -5.17 -20.32 12.18
C PHE A 87 -4.85 -21.68 11.54
N PRO A 88 -5.51 -22.80 11.93
CA PRO A 88 -5.31 -24.12 11.34
C PRO A 88 -5.94 -24.22 9.94
N GLU A 89 -7.02 -23.49 9.69
CA GLU A 89 -7.71 -23.42 8.41
C GLU A 89 -7.77 -21.99 7.92
N ILE A 90 -7.45 -21.79 6.65
CA ILE A 90 -7.36 -20.49 6.03
C ILE A 90 -8.19 -20.45 4.76
N ASP A 91 -9.32 -19.79 4.89
CA ASP A 91 -10.27 -19.55 3.81
C ASP A 91 -10.16 -18.09 3.31
N ARG A 92 -10.82 -17.84 2.19
CA ARG A 92 -10.97 -16.50 1.63
C ARG A 92 -11.50 -15.49 2.66
N ASP A 93 -12.53 -15.89 3.43
CA ASP A 93 -13.16 -14.99 4.42
C ASP A 93 -12.22 -14.61 5.56
N VAL A 94 -11.37 -15.53 5.97
CA VAL A 94 -10.31 -15.27 6.97
C VAL A 94 -9.31 -14.26 6.41
N LEU A 95 -8.89 -14.39 5.15
CA LEU A 95 -7.96 -13.46 4.50
C LEU A 95 -8.56 -12.07 4.32
N ILE A 96 -9.85 -11.97 3.98
CA ILE A 96 -10.57 -10.69 3.88
C ILE A 96 -10.72 -10.05 5.26
N LYS A 97 -11.16 -10.79 6.29
CA LYS A 97 -11.31 -10.29 7.67
C LYS A 97 -9.99 -9.76 8.24
N LYS A 98 -8.87 -10.36 7.86
CA LYS A 98 -7.52 -9.91 8.25
C LYS A 98 -6.94 -8.83 7.34
N GLY A 99 -7.67 -8.40 6.32
CA GLY A 99 -7.26 -7.32 5.40
C GLY A 99 -6.13 -7.67 4.45
N LEU A 100 -5.79 -8.97 4.28
CA LEU A 100 -4.76 -9.44 3.36
C LEU A 100 -5.26 -9.43 1.91
N VAL A 101 -6.56 -9.61 1.72
CA VAL A 101 -7.22 -9.60 0.42
C VAL A 101 -8.36 -8.60 0.45
N LYS A 102 -8.50 -7.82 -0.61
CA LYS A 102 -9.63 -6.91 -0.80
C LYS A 102 -10.80 -7.68 -1.39
N GLY A 103 -12.01 -7.50 -0.86
CA GLY A 103 -13.20 -8.24 -1.28
C GLY A 103 -13.60 -8.09 -2.75
N ARG A 104 -13.03 -7.11 -3.47
CA ARG A 104 -13.26 -6.89 -4.91
C ARG A 104 -12.47 -7.83 -5.82
N GLU A 105 -11.45 -8.49 -5.31
CA GLU A 105 -10.58 -9.37 -6.10
C GLU A 105 -11.27 -10.72 -6.33
N SER A 106 -11.31 -11.15 -7.58
CA SER A 106 -12.06 -12.34 -7.99
C SER A 106 -11.36 -13.66 -7.69
N ALA A 107 -10.02 -13.65 -7.59
CA ALA A 107 -9.23 -14.86 -7.38
C ALA A 107 -8.05 -14.63 -6.43
N ILE A 108 -7.65 -15.67 -5.69
CA ILE A 108 -6.55 -15.62 -4.71
C ILE A 108 -5.45 -16.56 -5.14
N LYS A 109 -4.19 -16.07 -5.14
CA LYS A 109 -3.01 -16.87 -5.42
C LYS A 109 -2.04 -16.86 -4.25
N ILE A 110 -1.67 -18.05 -3.76
CA ILE A 110 -0.70 -18.19 -2.68
C ILE A 110 0.71 -18.37 -3.26
N LEU A 111 1.65 -17.54 -2.77
CA LEU A 111 3.05 -17.56 -3.17
C LEU A 111 3.96 -18.07 -2.05
N GLY A 112 5.04 -18.77 -2.44
CA GLY A 112 5.95 -19.47 -1.55
C GLY A 112 6.99 -18.62 -0.81
N ASN A 113 6.79 -17.30 -0.69
CA ASN A 113 7.70 -16.47 0.07
C ASN A 113 7.45 -16.65 1.57
N GLY A 114 8.50 -17.01 2.31
CA GLY A 114 8.46 -17.35 3.73
C GLY A 114 8.51 -18.83 4.02
N SER A 115 8.42 -19.20 5.30
CA SER A 115 8.37 -20.56 5.83
C SER A 115 7.10 -20.73 6.68
N ILE A 116 6.63 -21.95 6.76
CA ILE A 116 5.51 -22.37 7.62
C ILE A 116 6.03 -23.51 8.49
N GLU A 117 5.86 -23.37 9.81
CA GLU A 117 6.28 -24.37 10.79
C GLU A 117 5.11 -25.26 11.27
N LYS A 118 3.88 -24.78 11.10
CA LYS A 118 2.68 -25.45 11.56
C LYS A 118 1.93 -26.08 10.40
N ALA A 119 1.30 -27.24 10.63
CA ALA A 119 0.39 -27.84 9.65
C ALA A 119 -0.86 -26.95 9.51
N ILE A 120 -1.11 -26.45 8.30
CA ILE A 120 -2.25 -25.60 7.98
C ILE A 120 -2.96 -26.11 6.72
N THR A 121 -4.27 -25.98 6.69
CA THR A 121 -5.08 -26.22 5.48
C THR A 121 -5.42 -24.87 4.85
N VAL A 122 -5.06 -24.70 3.57
CA VAL A 122 -5.26 -23.43 2.86
C VAL A 122 -6.14 -23.66 1.65
N TYR A 123 -7.22 -22.88 1.55
CA TYR A 123 -8.12 -22.84 0.39
C TYR A 123 -7.83 -21.61 -0.46
N ALA A 124 -7.49 -21.82 -1.74
CA ALA A 124 -7.23 -20.71 -2.67
C ALA A 124 -7.50 -21.13 -4.12
N ASP A 125 -7.65 -20.15 -5.01
CA ASP A 125 -7.91 -20.41 -6.43
C ASP A 125 -6.65 -20.91 -7.18
N ALA A 126 -5.46 -20.50 -6.71
CA ALA A 126 -4.19 -20.96 -7.27
C ALA A 126 -3.05 -20.96 -6.24
N PHE A 127 -2.08 -21.83 -6.45
CA PHE A 127 -0.84 -21.92 -5.67
C PHE A 127 0.37 -21.86 -6.60
N SER A 128 1.48 -21.30 -6.14
CA SER A 128 2.76 -21.51 -6.81
C SER A 128 3.32 -22.90 -6.44
N ALA A 129 4.14 -23.49 -7.30
CA ALA A 129 4.78 -24.79 -7.05
C ALA A 129 5.53 -24.77 -5.70
N THR A 130 6.33 -23.76 -5.46
CA THR A 130 7.08 -23.57 -4.21
C THR A 130 6.19 -23.40 -2.97
N ALA A 131 5.00 -22.78 -3.10
CA ALA A 131 4.06 -22.66 -1.99
C ALA A 131 3.46 -24.01 -1.63
N LYS A 132 3.04 -24.77 -2.64
CA LYS A 132 2.46 -26.10 -2.46
C LYS A 132 3.44 -27.04 -1.75
N GLU A 133 4.67 -27.13 -2.24
CA GLU A 133 5.73 -27.92 -1.60
C GLU A 133 5.99 -27.57 -0.14
N LYS A 134 6.02 -26.25 0.18
CA LYS A 134 6.27 -25.80 1.55
C LYS A 134 5.11 -26.12 2.49
N ILE A 135 3.86 -25.98 2.03
CA ILE A 135 2.68 -26.36 2.82
C ILE A 135 2.66 -27.88 3.07
N GLU A 136 2.93 -28.69 2.05
CA GLU A 136 2.97 -30.14 2.16
C GLU A 136 4.12 -30.63 3.07
N LYS A 137 5.32 -30.02 2.96
CA LYS A 137 6.46 -30.28 3.86
C LYS A 137 6.18 -29.96 5.31
N ALA A 138 5.35 -28.94 5.59
CA ALA A 138 4.91 -28.57 6.94
C ALA A 138 3.75 -29.49 7.46
N GLY A 139 3.34 -30.51 6.69
CA GLY A 139 2.24 -31.40 7.04
C GLY A 139 0.86 -30.83 6.80
N GLY A 140 0.75 -29.70 6.10
CA GLY A 140 -0.49 -29.04 5.74
C GLY A 140 -1.09 -29.54 4.43
N LYS A 141 -2.25 -28.99 4.05
CA LYS A 141 -2.94 -29.29 2.79
C LYS A 141 -3.18 -28.00 1.99
N ALA A 142 -2.84 -28.02 0.69
CA ALA A 142 -3.15 -26.97 -0.26
C ALA A 142 -4.33 -27.42 -1.14
N ILE A 143 -5.50 -26.81 -0.96
CA ILE A 143 -6.73 -27.19 -1.66
C ILE A 143 -7.09 -26.10 -2.65
N VAL A 144 -7.20 -26.46 -3.93
CA VAL A 144 -7.64 -25.55 -4.98
C VAL A 144 -9.17 -25.53 -5.00
N GLY A 145 -9.75 -24.35 -4.80
CA GLY A 145 -11.20 -24.16 -4.75
C GLY A 145 -11.70 -23.64 -3.42
N ARG A 146 -13.02 -23.53 -3.28
CA ARG A 146 -13.70 -23.08 -2.06
C ARG A 146 -14.10 -24.29 -1.21
N PRO A 147 -14.16 -24.16 0.13
CA PRO A 147 -14.71 -25.21 0.98
C PRO A 147 -16.16 -25.52 0.57
N ALA A 148 -16.53 -26.81 0.63
CA ALA A 148 -17.79 -27.34 0.12
C ALA A 148 -19.06 -26.75 0.77
N GLU A 149 -18.96 -26.16 1.96
CA GLU A 149 -20.08 -25.56 2.68
C GLU A 149 -20.60 -24.25 2.07
N GLN A 150 -19.78 -23.55 1.28
CA GLN A 150 -20.18 -22.27 0.65
C GLN A 150 -20.79 -22.44 -0.76
N GLN A 151 -20.87 -23.65 -1.29
CA GLN A 151 -21.47 -23.92 -2.60
C GLN A 151 -23.00 -24.08 -2.56
N LYS A 152 -23.64 -24.02 -1.39
CA LYS A 152 -25.09 -24.24 -1.23
C LYS A 152 -25.98 -23.01 -1.20
N GLU A 153 -25.39 -21.78 -1.29
CA GLU A 153 -26.16 -20.54 -1.19
C GLU A 153 -25.90 -19.55 -2.36
N SER A 154 -25.86 -20.03 -3.57
CA SER A 154 -25.87 -19.16 -4.77
C SER A 154 -26.84 -19.65 -5.83
#